data_6f851aad48400398000b518a66175839
#
_entry.id   6f851aad48400398000b518a66175839
#
_cell.length_a   1.000
_cell.length_b   1.000
_cell.length_c   1.000
_cell.angle_alpha   90.00
_cell.angle_beta   90.00
_cell.angle_gamma   90.00
#
_symmetry.space_group_name_H-M   'P 1'
#
loop_
_entity.id
_entity.type
_entity.pdbx_description
1 polymer ?
#
loop_
_entity_poly.entity_id
_entity_poly.type
_entity_poly.pdbx_seq_one_letter_code
_entity_poly.pdbx_strand_id
1 'polypeptide(L)'
;MAVGLQSLLRTVVDNKASGLHIRGNSNAYVRLNGLMKPIDDSFLPNDEVKKMAYACMGERERRIFEQYSAVDFSLDAKSFGRFRFNVFRQMGKICMAIRHIPLKIPTFEELRLPGDILRKMSNTRRGLILVTGMTGSGKTSTLAAMIDHINKNRAGHILTIEDPIEFMHTDNRCIVSQLELGVDTPSYTAALRAAMRQDPDVILIGELRDPEVMRAAVGAVETGQLVLGTMHTVNVTQTLSRLVDAFPVEQHDQVRLQLSELIRGIVCQRLLPTVKPGMRPALEVLVSTPQVRKLILENKPSDLQKAMQQGEFYGMNTFDQALAHLYKEGAIDLETAQSAATSPDAIMLAIRGVSGSLDAVNE
;
A
#
# COMPACT_ATOMS: atom_id res chain seq x y z
N MET A 1 -29.17 -25.65 14.31
CA MET A 1 -28.67 -25.78 12.91
C MET A 1 -27.28 -25.24 12.87
N ALA A 2 -26.34 -25.98 12.31
CA ALA A 2 -24.96 -25.50 12.20
C ALA A 2 -24.92 -24.25 11.32
N VAL A 3 -24.30 -23.20 11.81
CA VAL A 3 -24.12 -21.93 11.06
C VAL A 3 -23.10 -22.19 9.94
N GLY A 4 -23.56 -22.17 8.69
CA GLY A 4 -22.67 -22.41 7.55
C GLY A 4 -21.69 -21.26 7.34
N LEU A 5 -20.50 -21.55 6.80
CA LEU A 5 -19.47 -20.53 6.50
C LEU A 5 -20.03 -19.38 5.64
N GLN A 6 -20.87 -19.68 4.65
CA GLN A 6 -21.51 -18.65 3.81
C GLN A 6 -22.34 -17.65 4.61
N SER A 7 -23.09 -18.13 5.63
CA SER A 7 -23.86 -17.25 6.51
C SER A 7 -22.94 -16.33 7.32
N LEU A 8 -21.82 -16.84 7.83
CA LEU A 8 -20.83 -16.06 8.57
C LEU A 8 -20.15 -15.01 7.68
N LEU A 9 -19.79 -15.38 6.43
CA LEU A 9 -19.22 -14.43 5.47
C LEU A 9 -20.22 -13.33 5.11
N ARG A 10 -21.52 -13.68 4.96
CA ARG A 10 -22.58 -12.70 4.73
C ARG A 10 -22.71 -11.72 5.89
N THR A 11 -22.65 -12.21 7.14
CA THR A 11 -22.67 -11.38 8.34
C THR A 11 -21.52 -10.36 8.34
N VAL A 12 -20.33 -10.73 7.85
CA VAL A 12 -19.19 -9.81 7.70
C VAL A 12 -19.52 -8.69 6.73
N VAL A 13 -20.09 -9.00 5.58
CA VAL A 13 -20.42 -8.01 4.53
C VAL A 13 -21.55 -7.08 4.99
N ASP A 14 -22.63 -7.65 5.50
CA ASP A 14 -23.84 -6.92 5.92
C ASP A 14 -23.52 -5.93 7.06
N ASN A 15 -22.60 -6.28 7.97
CA ASN A 15 -22.18 -5.44 9.08
C ASN A 15 -20.96 -4.57 8.75
N LYS A 16 -20.44 -4.60 7.51
CA LYS A 16 -19.20 -3.90 7.11
C LYS A 16 -18.02 -4.22 8.03
N ALA A 17 -17.94 -5.46 8.51
CA ALA A 17 -16.87 -5.92 9.37
C ALA A 17 -15.57 -6.10 8.54
N SER A 18 -14.44 -5.79 9.12
CA SER A 18 -13.14 -5.94 8.45
C SER A 18 -12.62 -7.37 8.44
N GLY A 19 -13.14 -8.23 9.32
CA GLY A 19 -12.70 -9.63 9.41
C GLY A 19 -13.60 -10.50 10.26
N LEU A 20 -13.39 -11.81 10.10
CA LEU A 20 -14.09 -12.90 10.81
C LEU A 20 -13.04 -13.85 11.39
N HIS A 21 -13.23 -14.22 12.64
CA HIS A 21 -12.36 -15.18 13.32
C HIS A 21 -13.21 -16.37 13.78
N ILE A 22 -12.80 -17.55 13.35
CA ILE A 22 -13.46 -18.82 13.64
C ILE A 22 -12.48 -19.74 14.37
N ARG A 23 -12.90 -20.32 15.47
CA ARG A 23 -12.16 -21.33 16.22
C ARG A 23 -13.09 -22.38 16.78
N GLY A 24 -12.62 -23.62 16.88
CA GLY A 24 -13.41 -24.72 17.40
C GLY A 24 -13.83 -24.54 18.86
N ASN A 25 -15.03 -24.99 19.19
CA ASN A 25 -15.69 -24.92 20.49
C ASN A 25 -15.84 -23.48 21.02
N SER A 26 -16.20 -22.57 20.13
CA SER A 26 -16.41 -21.15 20.44
C SER A 26 -17.40 -20.55 19.46
N ASN A 27 -18.00 -19.42 19.81
CA ASN A 27 -18.70 -18.59 18.84
C ASN A 27 -17.69 -18.03 17.82
N ALA A 28 -18.16 -17.70 16.64
CA ALA A 28 -17.41 -16.91 15.67
C ALA A 28 -17.36 -15.45 16.14
N TYR A 29 -16.29 -14.72 15.75
CA TYR A 29 -16.09 -13.32 16.10
C TYR A 29 -15.91 -12.49 14.85
N VAL A 30 -16.53 -11.31 14.80
CA VAL A 30 -16.30 -10.31 13.78
C VAL A 30 -15.47 -9.16 14.33
N ARG A 31 -14.65 -8.54 13.47
CA ARG A 31 -13.92 -7.32 13.79
C ARG A 31 -14.69 -6.11 13.26
N LEU A 32 -15.31 -5.37 14.18
CA LEU A 32 -16.08 -4.15 13.89
C LEU A 32 -15.36 -2.94 14.48
N ASN A 33 -15.00 -1.97 13.68
CA ASN A 33 -14.31 -0.74 14.12
C ASN A 33 -13.08 -1.04 15.00
N GLY A 34 -12.30 -2.06 14.62
CA GLY A 34 -11.11 -2.50 15.36
C GLY A 34 -11.39 -3.44 16.54
N LEU A 35 -12.61 -3.53 17.04
CA LEU A 35 -12.98 -4.34 18.19
C LEU A 35 -13.49 -5.73 17.77
N MET A 36 -13.14 -6.76 18.56
CA MET A 36 -13.66 -8.12 18.38
C MET A 36 -15.00 -8.26 19.08
N LYS A 37 -16.04 -8.65 18.33
CA LYS A 37 -17.39 -8.91 18.85
C LYS A 37 -17.82 -10.32 18.51
N PRO A 38 -18.39 -11.09 19.45
CA PRO A 38 -18.94 -12.39 19.14
C PRO A 38 -20.17 -12.22 18.22
N ILE A 39 -20.39 -13.23 17.38
CA ILE A 39 -21.67 -13.41 16.67
C ILE A 39 -22.52 -14.31 17.57
N ASP A 40 -23.67 -13.82 17.98
CA ASP A 40 -24.59 -14.59 18.82
C ASP A 40 -25.09 -15.84 18.07
N ASP A 41 -25.36 -16.90 18.81
CA ASP A 41 -25.81 -18.20 18.29
C ASP A 41 -24.91 -18.85 17.21
N SER A 42 -23.66 -18.45 17.12
CA SER A 42 -22.67 -18.97 16.17
C SER A 42 -21.69 -19.97 16.81
N PHE A 43 -22.09 -20.70 17.85
CA PHE A 43 -21.22 -21.72 18.45
C PHE A 43 -20.87 -22.82 17.45
N LEU A 44 -19.56 -23.03 17.26
CA LEU A 44 -19.03 -23.95 16.26
C LEU A 44 -18.22 -25.07 16.92
N PRO A 45 -18.70 -26.34 16.89
CA PRO A 45 -17.93 -27.50 17.28
C PRO A 45 -16.61 -27.60 16.46
N ASN A 46 -15.59 -28.16 17.06
CA ASN A 46 -14.26 -28.28 16.40
C ASN A 46 -14.31 -29.02 15.05
N ASP A 47 -15.15 -30.11 14.99
CA ASP A 47 -15.26 -30.89 13.76
C ASP A 47 -15.95 -30.11 12.62
N GLU A 48 -16.84 -29.20 12.94
CA GLU A 48 -17.47 -28.32 11.95
C GLU A 48 -16.48 -27.30 11.42
N VAL A 49 -15.68 -26.68 12.30
CA VAL A 49 -14.61 -25.77 11.89
C VAL A 49 -13.61 -26.49 10.98
N LYS A 50 -13.25 -27.73 11.32
CA LYS A 50 -12.39 -28.57 10.47
C LYS A 50 -13.01 -28.79 9.09
N LYS A 51 -14.29 -29.19 9.03
CA LYS A 51 -15.00 -29.38 7.75
C LYS A 51 -15.04 -28.10 6.92
N MET A 52 -15.36 -26.94 7.55
CA MET A 52 -15.38 -25.65 6.88
C MET A 52 -14.01 -25.30 6.28
N ALA A 53 -12.93 -25.44 7.06
CA ALA A 53 -11.58 -25.14 6.62
C ALA A 53 -11.18 -26.01 5.42
N TYR A 54 -11.38 -27.33 5.50
CA TYR A 54 -11.03 -28.23 4.40
C TYR A 54 -11.90 -28.04 3.16
N ALA A 55 -13.17 -27.61 3.32
CA ALA A 55 -14.04 -27.28 2.19
C ALA A 55 -13.59 -26.01 1.41
N CYS A 56 -12.86 -25.11 2.07
CA CYS A 56 -12.34 -23.90 1.44
C CYS A 56 -10.98 -24.10 0.78
N MET A 57 -10.22 -25.09 1.20
CA MET A 57 -8.86 -25.36 0.69
C MET A 57 -8.91 -26.27 -0.55
N GLY A 58 -8.23 -25.84 -1.62
CA GLY A 58 -7.89 -26.68 -2.76
C GLY A 58 -6.81 -27.71 -2.39
N GLU A 59 -6.42 -28.56 -3.33
CA GLU A 59 -5.39 -29.60 -3.10
C GLU A 59 -4.03 -29.01 -2.72
N ARG A 60 -3.67 -27.87 -3.30
CA ARG A 60 -2.42 -27.17 -3.02
C ARG A 60 -2.40 -26.62 -1.59
N GLU A 61 -3.45 -25.90 -1.21
CA GLU A 61 -3.60 -25.29 0.12
C GLU A 61 -3.61 -26.37 1.19
N ARG A 62 -4.30 -27.50 0.95
CA ARG A 62 -4.30 -28.66 1.87
C ARG A 62 -2.91 -29.23 2.08
N ARG A 63 -2.13 -29.41 1.01
CA ARG A 63 -0.73 -29.89 1.12
C ARG A 63 0.13 -28.94 1.95
N ILE A 64 0.04 -27.62 1.70
CA ILE A 64 0.76 -26.60 2.46
C ILE A 64 0.34 -26.63 3.93
N PHE A 65 -0.98 -26.66 4.19
CA PHE A 65 -1.52 -26.70 5.56
C PHE A 65 -1.09 -27.93 6.34
N GLU A 66 -1.07 -29.13 5.72
CA GLU A 66 -0.63 -30.35 6.39
C GLU A 66 0.89 -30.32 6.68
N GLN A 67 1.68 -29.70 5.82
CA GLN A 67 3.13 -29.57 5.99
C GLN A 67 3.52 -28.51 7.02
N TYR A 68 2.88 -27.32 6.99
CA TYR A 68 3.31 -26.15 7.76
C TYR A 68 2.35 -25.75 8.87
N SER A 69 1.20 -26.42 9.00
CA SER A 69 0.15 -26.12 10.00
C SER A 69 -0.47 -24.71 9.84
N ALA A 70 -0.17 -24.01 8.77
CA ALA A 70 -0.76 -22.73 8.38
C ALA A 70 -0.75 -22.57 6.87
N VAL A 71 -1.77 -21.89 6.33
CA VAL A 71 -1.85 -21.54 4.91
C VAL A 71 -2.65 -20.25 4.72
N ASP A 72 -2.18 -19.40 3.82
CA ASP A 72 -2.88 -18.21 3.33
C ASP A 72 -3.38 -18.46 1.92
N PHE A 73 -4.60 -18.04 1.63
CA PHE A 73 -5.20 -18.08 0.28
C PHE A 73 -6.37 -17.13 0.18
N SER A 74 -6.78 -16.82 -1.04
CA SER A 74 -7.94 -15.98 -1.31
C SER A 74 -9.03 -16.81 -1.98
N LEU A 75 -10.30 -16.51 -1.64
CA LEU A 75 -11.48 -17.09 -2.29
C LEU A 75 -12.42 -15.99 -2.76
N ASP A 76 -12.93 -16.16 -3.96
CA ASP A 76 -14.00 -15.34 -4.51
C ASP A 76 -15.35 -15.97 -4.11
N ALA A 77 -16.07 -15.29 -3.24
CA ALA A 77 -17.40 -15.71 -2.77
C ALA A 77 -18.51 -15.10 -3.65
N LYS A 78 -18.39 -15.22 -4.97
CA LYS A 78 -19.32 -14.82 -6.06
C LYS A 78 -20.32 -13.69 -5.76
N SER A 79 -21.13 -13.81 -4.70
CA SER A 79 -22.16 -12.83 -4.34
C SER A 79 -21.78 -11.89 -3.20
N PHE A 80 -20.69 -12.16 -2.49
CA PHE A 80 -20.31 -11.43 -1.27
C PHE A 80 -18.97 -10.71 -1.37
N GLY A 81 -18.23 -10.88 -2.48
CA GLY A 81 -16.90 -10.33 -2.66
C GLY A 81 -15.79 -11.36 -2.43
N ARG A 82 -14.57 -10.88 -2.37
CA ARG A 82 -13.37 -11.68 -2.18
C ARG A 82 -12.98 -11.70 -0.69
N PHE A 83 -12.49 -12.85 -0.22
CA PHE A 83 -12.03 -13.02 1.15
C PHE A 83 -10.65 -13.64 1.16
N ARG A 84 -9.76 -13.10 1.99
CA ARG A 84 -8.48 -13.71 2.33
C ARG A 84 -8.65 -14.57 3.54
N PHE A 85 -8.24 -15.83 3.44
CA PHE A 85 -8.26 -16.83 4.49
C PHE A 85 -6.83 -17.07 4.99
N ASN A 86 -6.64 -17.01 6.28
CA ASN A 86 -5.51 -17.62 6.97
C ASN A 86 -6.05 -18.77 7.81
N VAL A 87 -5.73 -20.00 7.43
CA VAL A 87 -6.11 -21.22 8.17
C VAL A 87 -4.88 -21.70 8.91
N PHE A 88 -4.99 -21.91 10.21
CA PHE A 88 -3.86 -22.29 11.04
C PHE A 88 -4.27 -23.24 12.18
N ARG A 89 -3.28 -23.93 12.78
CA ARG A 89 -3.48 -24.77 13.96
C ARG A 89 -3.15 -24.00 15.23
N GLN A 90 -4.03 -24.11 16.22
CA GLN A 90 -3.82 -23.60 17.59
C GLN A 90 -4.20 -24.69 18.60
N MET A 91 -3.27 -25.11 19.45
CA MET A 91 -3.50 -26.18 20.45
C MET A 91 -4.13 -27.45 19.80
N GLY A 92 -3.61 -27.85 18.64
CA GLY A 92 -4.11 -29.01 17.87
C GLY A 92 -5.46 -28.80 17.14
N LYS A 93 -6.13 -27.67 17.32
CA LYS A 93 -7.41 -27.32 16.67
C LYS A 93 -7.19 -26.42 15.47
N ILE A 94 -8.08 -26.52 14.50
CA ILE A 94 -8.07 -25.63 13.32
C ILE A 94 -8.78 -24.34 13.66
N CYS A 95 -8.14 -23.23 13.28
CA CYS A 95 -8.67 -21.89 13.37
C CYS A 95 -8.64 -21.21 12.00
N MET A 96 -9.52 -20.25 11.76
CA MET A 96 -9.54 -19.42 10.56
C MET A 96 -9.62 -17.95 10.94
N ALA A 97 -8.72 -17.15 10.38
CA ALA A 97 -8.81 -15.68 10.35
C ALA A 97 -9.14 -15.28 8.91
N ILE A 98 -10.28 -14.65 8.71
CA ILE A 98 -10.81 -14.34 7.38
C ILE A 98 -10.97 -12.83 7.28
N ARG A 99 -10.42 -12.21 6.23
CA ARG A 99 -10.54 -10.78 5.97
C ARG A 99 -11.38 -10.56 4.72
N HIS A 100 -12.35 -9.67 4.82
CA HIS A 100 -13.14 -9.23 3.67
C HIS A 100 -12.30 -8.24 2.82
N ILE A 101 -12.25 -8.50 1.53
CA ILE A 101 -11.61 -7.64 0.52
C ILE A 101 -12.74 -6.87 -0.17
N PRO A 102 -12.81 -5.53 -0.01
CA PRO A 102 -13.86 -4.74 -0.63
C PRO A 102 -13.81 -4.83 -2.16
N LEU A 103 -14.96 -4.94 -2.80
CA LEU A 103 -15.06 -4.89 -4.27
C LEU A 103 -14.94 -3.48 -4.81
N LYS A 104 -15.30 -2.47 -4.01
CA LYS A 104 -15.24 -1.07 -4.41
C LYS A 104 -13.84 -0.52 -4.14
N ILE A 105 -13.20 -0.03 -5.19
CA ILE A 105 -11.96 0.74 -5.07
C ILE A 105 -12.33 2.15 -4.60
N PRO A 106 -11.74 2.65 -3.50
CA PRO A 106 -12.03 3.99 -3.02
C PRO A 106 -11.41 5.05 -3.94
N THR A 107 -12.08 6.17 -4.09
CA THR A 107 -11.55 7.32 -4.84
C THR A 107 -10.54 8.12 -4.01
N PHE A 108 -9.76 9.00 -4.64
CA PHE A 108 -8.85 9.90 -3.93
C PHE A 108 -9.59 10.77 -2.90
N GLU A 109 -10.81 11.21 -3.22
CA GLU A 109 -11.66 12.01 -2.35
C GLU A 109 -12.16 11.22 -1.13
N GLU A 110 -12.62 9.98 -1.34
CA GLU A 110 -13.03 9.08 -0.26
C GLU A 110 -11.86 8.76 0.70
N LEU A 111 -10.64 8.66 0.15
CA LEU A 111 -9.41 8.48 0.91
C LEU A 111 -8.86 9.78 1.51
N ARG A 112 -9.47 10.94 1.18
CA ARG A 112 -9.03 12.27 1.59
C ARG A 112 -7.58 12.56 1.18
N LEU A 113 -7.20 12.09 0.00
CA LEU A 113 -5.88 12.29 -0.61
C LEU A 113 -5.90 13.53 -1.51
N PRO A 114 -4.73 14.18 -1.74
CA PRO A 114 -4.61 15.30 -2.69
C PRO A 114 -4.75 14.78 -4.13
N GLY A 115 -6.00 14.67 -4.60
CA GLY A 115 -6.34 14.03 -5.87
C GLY A 115 -5.62 14.64 -7.08
N ASP A 116 -5.44 15.97 -7.13
CA ASP A 116 -4.87 16.63 -8.29
C ASP A 116 -3.43 16.20 -8.59
N ILE A 117 -2.57 16.15 -7.57
CA ILE A 117 -1.19 15.72 -7.76
C ILE A 117 -1.10 14.23 -8.08
N LEU A 118 -1.93 13.38 -7.45
CA LEU A 118 -1.95 11.94 -7.70
C LEU A 118 -2.49 11.63 -9.10
N ARG A 119 -3.51 12.35 -9.58
CA ARG A 119 -3.99 12.25 -10.96
C ARG A 119 -2.91 12.68 -11.96
N LYS A 120 -2.21 13.79 -11.68
CA LYS A 120 -1.11 14.26 -12.52
C LYS A 120 0.01 13.23 -12.62
N MET A 121 0.39 12.61 -11.51
CA MET A 121 1.37 11.51 -11.49
C MET A 121 0.86 10.29 -12.27
N SER A 122 -0.38 9.85 -12.02
CA SER A 122 -0.99 8.70 -12.68
C SER A 122 -1.12 8.87 -14.20
N ASN A 123 -1.25 10.10 -14.69
CA ASN A 123 -1.35 10.40 -16.11
C ASN A 123 0.00 10.39 -16.85
N THR A 124 1.13 10.20 -16.14
CA THR A 124 2.42 10.05 -16.82
C THR A 124 2.46 8.74 -17.61
N ARG A 125 3.12 8.77 -18.77
CA ARG A 125 3.15 7.59 -19.65
C ARG A 125 4.20 6.57 -19.24
N ARG A 126 5.32 7.03 -18.67
CA ARG A 126 6.48 6.21 -18.28
C ARG A 126 7.18 6.82 -17.08
N GLY A 127 7.86 6.00 -16.33
CA GLY A 127 8.66 6.42 -15.18
C GLY A 127 8.32 5.62 -13.92
N LEU A 128 8.96 5.96 -12.83
CA LEU A 128 8.80 5.32 -11.52
C LEU A 128 8.01 6.21 -10.57
N ILE A 129 6.95 5.68 -10.01
CA ILE A 129 6.17 6.30 -8.94
C ILE A 129 6.19 5.37 -7.74
N LEU A 130 6.56 5.89 -6.59
CA LEU A 130 6.61 5.11 -5.35
C LEU A 130 5.63 5.67 -4.32
N VAL A 131 4.88 4.77 -3.69
CA VAL A 131 4.05 5.08 -2.53
C VAL A 131 4.62 4.34 -1.34
N THR A 132 5.14 5.05 -0.34
CA THR A 132 5.89 4.46 0.76
C THR A 132 5.29 4.78 2.13
N GLY A 133 5.74 4.09 3.17
CA GLY A 133 5.28 4.28 4.54
C GLY A 133 5.16 2.97 5.29
N MET A 134 4.90 3.07 6.58
CA MET A 134 4.72 1.90 7.46
C MET A 134 3.55 1.02 7.04
N THR A 135 3.52 -0.22 7.52
CA THR A 135 2.35 -1.10 7.36
C THR A 135 1.12 -0.42 7.96
N GLY A 136 -0.01 -0.46 7.23
CA GLY A 136 -1.26 0.19 7.65
C GLY A 136 -1.33 1.69 7.35
N SER A 137 -0.34 2.29 6.67
CA SER A 137 -0.40 3.71 6.29
C SER A 137 -1.34 4.01 5.10
N GLY A 138 -1.92 2.99 4.46
CA GLY A 138 -2.87 3.15 3.35
C GLY A 138 -2.25 3.12 1.95
N LYS A 139 -1.00 2.67 1.79
CA LYS A 139 -0.29 2.59 0.50
C LYS A 139 -1.09 1.85 -0.58
N THR A 140 -1.57 0.66 -0.25
CA THR A 140 -2.33 -0.20 -1.19
C THR A 140 -3.60 0.50 -1.67
N SER A 141 -4.33 1.18 -0.77
CA SER A 141 -5.53 1.94 -1.13
C SER A 141 -5.21 3.12 -2.06
N THR A 142 -4.10 3.81 -1.81
CA THR A 142 -3.62 4.92 -2.65
C THR A 142 -3.26 4.42 -4.05
N LEU A 143 -2.49 3.32 -4.14
CA LEU A 143 -2.13 2.72 -5.42
C LEU A 143 -3.35 2.16 -6.15
N ALA A 144 -4.28 1.52 -5.46
CA ALA A 144 -5.52 1.05 -6.06
C ALA A 144 -6.32 2.20 -6.69
N ALA A 145 -6.42 3.35 -5.99
CA ALA A 145 -7.06 4.55 -6.54
C ALA A 145 -6.30 5.12 -7.76
N MET A 146 -4.96 5.07 -7.75
CA MET A 146 -4.15 5.50 -8.91
C MET A 146 -4.35 4.57 -10.10
N ILE A 147 -4.35 3.26 -9.90
CA ILE A 147 -4.63 2.25 -10.95
C ILE A 147 -6.05 2.41 -11.49
N ASP A 148 -7.04 2.58 -10.63
CA ASP A 148 -8.43 2.81 -11.04
C ASP A 148 -8.57 4.10 -11.88
N HIS A 149 -7.86 5.17 -11.49
CA HIS A 149 -7.80 6.40 -12.28
C HIS A 149 -7.19 6.16 -13.67
N ILE A 150 -6.07 5.44 -13.78
CA ILE A 150 -5.45 5.09 -15.06
C ILE A 150 -6.43 4.28 -15.92
N ASN A 151 -7.01 3.22 -15.33
CA ASN A 151 -7.95 2.32 -15.99
C ASN A 151 -9.18 3.03 -16.56
N LYS A 152 -9.66 4.08 -15.91
CA LYS A 152 -10.81 4.89 -16.36
C LYS A 152 -10.47 5.91 -17.44
N ASN A 153 -9.23 6.38 -17.50
CA ASN A 153 -8.86 7.54 -18.31
C ASN A 153 -7.91 7.24 -19.49
N ARG A 154 -7.29 6.07 -19.53
CA ARG A 154 -6.29 5.69 -20.54
C ARG A 154 -6.59 4.31 -21.10
N ALA A 155 -6.46 4.14 -22.43
CA ALA A 155 -6.45 2.80 -23.04
C ALA A 155 -5.05 2.21 -22.93
N GLY A 156 -4.96 0.92 -22.57
CA GLY A 156 -3.68 0.19 -22.42
C GLY A 156 -3.82 -1.10 -21.65
N HIS A 157 -2.69 -1.67 -21.25
CA HIS A 157 -2.60 -2.87 -20.43
C HIS A 157 -1.96 -2.56 -19.08
N ILE A 158 -2.66 -2.84 -18.01
CA ILE A 158 -2.17 -2.74 -16.63
C ILE A 158 -1.88 -4.14 -16.12
N LEU A 159 -0.67 -4.37 -15.66
CA LEU A 159 -0.27 -5.59 -14.98
C LEU A 159 0.02 -5.30 -13.52
N THR A 160 -0.60 -6.03 -12.59
CA THR A 160 -0.27 -5.93 -11.16
C THR A 160 0.37 -7.23 -10.68
N ILE A 161 1.32 -7.12 -9.75
CA ILE A 161 1.99 -8.24 -9.09
C ILE A 161 1.90 -7.97 -7.59
N GLU A 162 1.10 -8.77 -6.87
CA GLU A 162 0.69 -8.47 -5.49
C GLU A 162 0.85 -9.68 -4.56
N ASP A 163 1.00 -9.43 -3.25
CA ASP A 163 1.14 -10.47 -2.22
C ASP A 163 0.34 -10.12 -0.95
N PRO A 164 -0.94 -10.51 -0.90
CA PRO A 164 -1.83 -10.93 -1.96
C PRO A 164 -2.53 -9.72 -2.64
N ILE A 165 -3.42 -10.00 -3.61
CA ILE A 165 -4.31 -9.00 -4.21
C ILE A 165 -5.29 -8.48 -3.14
N GLU A 166 -5.23 -7.15 -2.86
CA GLU A 166 -6.11 -6.48 -1.89
C GLU A 166 -7.31 -5.76 -2.53
N PHE A 167 -7.23 -5.39 -3.80
CA PHE A 167 -8.31 -4.76 -4.55
C PHE A 167 -8.47 -5.42 -5.91
N MET A 168 -9.72 -5.76 -6.27
CA MET A 168 -10.03 -6.32 -7.59
C MET A 168 -10.36 -5.19 -8.56
N HIS A 169 -9.60 -5.10 -9.64
CA HIS A 169 -9.87 -4.19 -10.73
C HIS A 169 -10.68 -4.89 -11.81
N THR A 170 -11.66 -4.19 -12.36
CA THR A 170 -12.41 -4.65 -13.55
C THR A 170 -11.92 -3.87 -14.76
N ASP A 171 -11.84 -4.53 -15.90
CA ASP A 171 -11.49 -3.87 -17.16
C ASP A 171 -12.44 -2.71 -17.45
N ASN A 172 -11.86 -1.56 -17.84
CA ASN A 172 -12.62 -0.41 -18.30
C ASN A 172 -12.03 0.07 -19.65
N ARG A 173 -11.14 1.06 -19.65
CA ARG A 173 -10.38 1.45 -20.84
C ARG A 173 -9.07 0.68 -20.97
N CYS A 174 -8.56 0.15 -19.86
CA CYS A 174 -7.44 -0.78 -19.85
C CYS A 174 -7.93 -2.23 -19.72
N ILE A 175 -7.13 -3.17 -20.23
CA ILE A 175 -7.13 -4.57 -19.78
C ILE A 175 -6.32 -4.61 -18.48
N VAL A 176 -6.83 -5.26 -17.45
CA VAL A 176 -6.14 -5.37 -16.14
C VAL A 176 -5.83 -6.82 -15.83
N SER A 177 -4.56 -7.16 -15.83
CA SER A 177 -4.04 -8.48 -15.44
C SER A 177 -3.46 -8.40 -14.04
N GLN A 178 -4.05 -9.12 -13.07
CA GLN A 178 -3.58 -9.15 -11.69
C GLN A 178 -2.98 -10.51 -11.37
N LEU A 179 -1.71 -10.53 -10.95
CA LEU A 179 -0.97 -11.74 -10.56
C LEU A 179 -0.77 -11.76 -9.05
N GLU A 180 -1.20 -12.85 -8.41
CA GLU A 180 -0.97 -13.08 -6.98
C GLU A 180 0.25 -13.96 -6.76
N LEU A 181 1.18 -13.52 -5.90
CA LEU A 181 2.34 -14.31 -5.52
C LEU A 181 1.92 -15.64 -4.90
N GLY A 182 2.66 -16.67 -5.30
CA GLY A 182 2.40 -18.01 -4.80
C GLY A 182 1.15 -18.67 -5.37
N VAL A 183 0.31 -17.97 -6.15
CA VAL A 183 -0.85 -18.51 -6.90
C VAL A 183 -0.53 -18.51 -8.38
N ASP A 184 -0.34 -17.32 -8.97
CA ASP A 184 -0.12 -17.14 -10.41
C ASP A 184 1.34 -17.07 -10.77
N THR A 185 2.20 -16.67 -9.84
CA THR A 185 3.64 -16.52 -10.02
C THR A 185 4.43 -16.93 -8.77
N PRO A 186 5.61 -17.54 -8.89
CA PRO A 186 6.40 -17.96 -7.74
C PRO A 186 7.13 -16.81 -7.04
N SER A 187 7.42 -15.69 -7.72
CA SER A 187 8.13 -14.54 -7.17
C SER A 187 7.91 -13.28 -7.97
N TYR A 188 8.15 -12.10 -7.34
CA TYR A 188 8.13 -10.81 -8.03
C TYR A 188 9.08 -10.76 -9.22
N THR A 189 10.30 -11.29 -9.07
CA THR A 189 11.30 -11.32 -10.15
C THR A 189 10.84 -12.16 -11.33
N ALA A 190 10.26 -13.34 -11.07
CA ALA A 190 9.74 -14.20 -12.12
C ALA A 190 8.58 -13.52 -12.86
N ALA A 191 7.67 -12.90 -12.14
CA ALA A 191 6.56 -12.15 -12.70
C ALA A 191 7.04 -10.97 -13.56
N LEU A 192 7.98 -10.16 -13.07
CA LEU A 192 8.54 -9.02 -13.82
C LEU A 192 9.26 -9.46 -15.09
N ARG A 193 10.04 -10.55 -15.05
CA ARG A 193 10.66 -11.13 -16.27
C ARG A 193 9.61 -11.60 -17.27
N ALA A 194 8.50 -12.16 -16.82
CA ALA A 194 7.39 -12.56 -17.69
C ALA A 194 6.63 -11.36 -18.24
N ALA A 195 6.41 -10.34 -17.41
CA ALA A 195 5.73 -9.10 -17.75
C ALA A 195 6.29 -8.42 -19.00
N MET A 196 7.63 -8.44 -19.17
CA MET A 196 8.31 -7.84 -20.33
C MET A 196 7.90 -8.46 -21.69
N ARG A 197 7.21 -9.61 -21.67
CA ARG A 197 6.68 -10.28 -22.87
C ARG A 197 5.15 -10.22 -22.98
N GLN A 198 4.52 -9.53 -22.03
CA GLN A 198 3.05 -9.39 -21.95
C GLN A 198 2.56 -8.03 -22.42
N ASP A 199 3.45 -7.18 -22.92
CA ASP A 199 3.20 -5.85 -23.46
C ASP A 199 2.41 -4.93 -22.49
N PRO A 200 2.83 -4.78 -21.22
CA PRO A 200 2.16 -3.87 -20.31
C PRO A 200 2.58 -2.42 -20.54
N ASP A 201 1.64 -1.50 -20.47
CA ASP A 201 1.91 -0.05 -20.38
C ASP A 201 2.19 0.39 -18.95
N VAL A 202 1.54 -0.27 -17.99
CA VAL A 202 1.63 0.04 -16.57
C VAL A 202 1.88 -1.24 -15.78
N ILE A 203 2.86 -1.19 -14.87
CA ILE A 203 3.15 -2.30 -13.96
C ILE A 203 3.00 -1.80 -12.52
N LEU A 204 2.15 -2.46 -11.72
CA LEU A 204 2.12 -2.28 -10.28
C LEU A 204 2.89 -3.40 -9.60
N ILE A 205 3.86 -3.04 -8.76
CA ILE A 205 4.62 -3.97 -7.92
C ILE A 205 4.19 -3.76 -6.48
N GLY A 206 3.52 -4.74 -5.89
CA GLY A 206 2.97 -4.66 -4.55
C GLY A 206 4.00 -4.23 -3.52
N GLU A 207 5.22 -4.77 -3.57
CA GLU A 207 6.32 -4.36 -2.70
C GLU A 207 7.69 -4.51 -3.37
N LEU A 208 8.49 -3.46 -3.32
CA LEU A 208 9.91 -3.43 -3.70
C LEU A 208 10.76 -3.73 -2.45
N ARG A 209 10.81 -5.01 -2.04
CA ARG A 209 11.49 -5.44 -0.82
C ARG A 209 12.98 -5.73 -1.06
N ASP A 210 13.25 -6.48 -2.10
CA ASP A 210 14.56 -7.05 -2.36
C ASP A 210 15.31 -6.29 -3.45
N PRO A 211 16.65 -6.24 -3.38
CA PRO A 211 17.47 -5.57 -4.39
C PRO A 211 17.22 -6.08 -5.82
N GLU A 212 16.94 -7.37 -5.99
CA GLU A 212 16.66 -7.95 -7.31
C GLU A 212 15.36 -7.42 -7.91
N VAL A 213 14.29 -7.28 -7.08
CA VAL A 213 13.01 -6.71 -7.49
C VAL A 213 13.17 -5.22 -7.82
N MET A 214 13.96 -4.46 -7.02
CA MET A 214 14.24 -3.04 -7.28
C MET A 214 14.96 -2.85 -8.61
N ARG A 215 15.99 -3.66 -8.89
CA ARG A 215 16.70 -3.62 -10.18
C ARG A 215 15.78 -3.96 -11.36
N ALA A 216 14.94 -4.99 -11.21
CA ALA A 216 13.98 -5.37 -12.23
C ALA A 216 12.94 -4.29 -12.49
N ALA A 217 12.48 -3.59 -11.44
CA ALA A 217 11.57 -2.45 -11.54
C ALA A 217 12.20 -1.27 -12.31
N VAL A 218 13.46 -0.92 -12.00
CA VAL A 218 14.20 0.11 -12.75
C VAL A 218 14.34 -0.29 -14.22
N GLY A 219 14.70 -1.54 -14.51
CA GLY A 219 14.80 -2.06 -15.89
C GLY A 219 13.47 -1.98 -16.65
N ALA A 220 12.33 -2.24 -16.00
CA ALA A 220 11.01 -2.09 -16.62
C ALA A 220 10.74 -0.62 -16.98
N VAL A 221 11.11 0.33 -16.12
CA VAL A 221 10.95 1.75 -16.44
C VAL A 221 11.82 2.18 -17.63
N GLU A 222 13.05 1.67 -17.73
CA GLU A 222 13.97 1.96 -18.85
C GLU A 222 13.43 1.48 -20.20
N THR A 223 12.66 0.39 -20.19
CA THR A 223 12.01 -0.14 -21.40
C THR A 223 10.70 0.58 -21.76
N GLY A 224 10.30 1.58 -20.97
CA GLY A 224 9.26 2.53 -21.32
C GLY A 224 7.96 2.42 -20.54
N GLN A 225 7.84 1.48 -19.59
CA GLN A 225 6.64 1.31 -18.77
C GLN A 225 6.49 2.39 -17.69
N LEU A 226 5.25 2.64 -17.28
CA LEU A 226 4.95 3.31 -16.03
C LEU A 226 4.95 2.27 -14.91
N VAL A 227 5.90 2.36 -13.98
CA VAL A 227 5.99 1.45 -12.84
C VAL A 227 5.52 2.17 -11.59
N LEU A 228 4.54 1.59 -10.90
CA LEU A 228 4.10 1.98 -9.57
C LEU A 228 4.55 0.91 -8.58
N GLY A 229 5.00 1.32 -7.39
CA GLY A 229 5.43 0.34 -6.40
C GLY A 229 5.35 0.85 -4.97
N THR A 230 5.46 -0.07 -3.99
CA THR A 230 5.57 0.31 -2.58
C THR A 230 6.91 -0.03 -1.98
N MET A 231 7.28 0.73 -0.95
CA MET A 231 8.38 0.43 -0.04
C MET A 231 7.97 0.74 1.41
N HIS A 232 8.69 0.17 2.38
CA HIS A 232 8.47 0.44 3.82
C HIS A 232 9.39 1.55 4.36
N THR A 233 9.81 2.47 3.52
CA THR A 233 10.57 3.65 3.92
C THR A 233 9.65 4.75 4.45
N VAL A 234 10.17 5.58 5.37
CA VAL A 234 9.35 6.52 6.13
C VAL A 234 9.38 7.95 5.59
N ASN A 235 10.30 8.26 4.67
CA ASN A 235 10.43 9.55 3.99
C ASN A 235 11.10 9.41 2.62
N VAL A 236 11.09 10.50 1.85
CA VAL A 236 11.63 10.56 0.48
C VAL A 236 13.13 10.28 0.43
N THR A 237 13.92 10.87 1.32
CA THR A 237 15.36 10.70 1.31
C THR A 237 15.78 9.26 1.59
N GLN A 238 15.14 8.62 2.56
CA GLN A 238 15.36 7.20 2.85
C GLN A 238 14.94 6.31 1.67
N THR A 239 13.86 6.67 0.98
CA THR A 239 13.40 5.93 -0.20
C THR A 239 14.45 5.95 -1.31
N LEU A 240 15.01 7.13 -1.60
CA LEU A 240 16.07 7.29 -2.59
C LEU A 240 17.34 6.53 -2.21
N SER A 241 17.81 6.68 -0.96
CA SER A 241 18.98 5.94 -0.47
C SER A 241 18.77 4.43 -0.63
N ARG A 242 17.63 3.90 -0.20
CA ARG A 242 17.35 2.46 -0.29
C ARG A 242 17.29 1.94 -1.71
N LEU A 243 16.84 2.74 -2.67
CA LEU A 243 16.90 2.38 -4.10
C LEU A 243 18.34 2.30 -4.60
N VAL A 244 19.18 3.25 -4.23
CA VAL A 244 20.61 3.27 -4.62
C VAL A 244 21.35 2.09 -3.97
N ASP A 245 21.08 1.82 -2.68
CA ASP A 245 21.73 0.74 -1.92
C ASP A 245 21.34 -0.68 -2.42
N ALA A 246 20.32 -0.79 -3.27
CA ALA A 246 19.99 -2.05 -3.94
C ALA A 246 21.02 -2.48 -5.00
N PHE A 247 21.95 -1.59 -5.35
CA PHE A 247 22.97 -1.82 -6.36
C PHE A 247 24.36 -1.86 -5.72
N PRO A 248 25.36 -2.48 -6.38
CA PRO A 248 26.75 -2.44 -5.95
C PRO A 248 27.25 -0.98 -5.83
N VAL A 249 28.13 -0.72 -4.87
CA VAL A 249 28.63 0.63 -4.57
C VAL A 249 29.26 1.31 -5.80
N GLU A 250 29.96 0.53 -6.64
CA GLU A 250 30.59 0.98 -7.86
C GLU A 250 29.61 1.51 -8.90
N GLN A 251 28.33 1.15 -8.77
CA GLN A 251 27.25 1.55 -9.68
C GLN A 251 26.42 2.70 -9.13
N HIS A 252 26.64 3.16 -7.89
CA HIS A 252 25.77 4.15 -7.23
C HIS A 252 25.61 5.45 -8.02
N ASP A 253 26.67 5.96 -8.63
CA ASP A 253 26.59 7.21 -9.42
C ASP A 253 25.78 7.02 -10.70
N GLN A 254 25.97 5.88 -11.38
CA GLN A 254 25.15 5.52 -12.54
C GLN A 254 23.69 5.35 -12.17
N VAL A 255 23.40 4.69 -11.04
CA VAL A 255 22.02 4.48 -10.55
C VAL A 255 21.37 5.82 -10.16
N ARG A 256 22.11 6.75 -9.53
CA ARG A 256 21.59 8.09 -9.27
C ARG A 256 21.22 8.82 -10.55
N LEU A 257 22.07 8.73 -11.58
CA LEU A 257 21.76 9.29 -12.89
C LEU A 257 20.44 8.67 -13.45
N GLN A 258 20.32 7.35 -13.46
CA GLN A 258 19.11 6.65 -13.92
C GLN A 258 17.89 7.07 -13.10
N LEU A 259 17.95 7.03 -11.76
CA LEU A 259 16.83 7.40 -10.89
C LEU A 259 16.43 8.87 -11.08
N SER A 260 17.40 9.79 -11.30
CA SER A 260 17.11 11.20 -11.58
C SER A 260 16.23 11.38 -12.83
N GLU A 261 16.42 10.53 -13.84
CA GLU A 261 15.67 10.57 -15.09
C GLU A 261 14.35 9.75 -15.02
N LEU A 262 14.32 8.68 -14.23
CA LEU A 262 13.21 7.72 -14.22
C LEU A 262 12.13 8.08 -13.20
N ILE A 263 12.48 8.61 -12.03
CA ILE A 263 11.51 8.97 -10.98
C ILE A 263 10.59 10.07 -11.49
N ARG A 264 9.27 9.87 -11.29
CA ARG A 264 8.22 10.88 -11.55
C ARG A 264 7.66 11.44 -10.25
N GLY A 265 7.56 10.61 -9.22
CA GLY A 265 7.12 11.04 -7.91
C GLY A 265 7.38 9.99 -6.83
N ILE A 266 7.50 10.48 -5.60
CA ILE A 266 7.53 9.66 -4.40
C ILE A 266 6.50 10.25 -3.45
N VAL A 267 5.62 9.40 -2.92
CA VAL A 267 4.56 9.75 -1.98
C VAL A 267 4.77 8.93 -0.72
N CYS A 268 5.27 9.56 0.34
CA CYS A 268 5.39 8.90 1.63
C CYS A 268 4.14 9.19 2.46
N GLN A 269 3.59 8.18 3.13
CA GLN A 269 2.28 8.25 3.75
C GLN A 269 2.29 7.80 5.20
N ARG A 270 1.66 8.60 6.08
CA ARG A 270 1.31 8.30 7.47
C ARG A 270 -0.20 8.38 7.61
N LEU A 271 -0.82 7.44 8.31
CA LEU A 271 -2.27 7.46 8.58
C LEU A 271 -2.48 7.81 10.05
N LEU A 272 -3.16 8.91 10.31
CA LEU A 272 -3.28 9.53 11.63
C LEU A 272 -4.72 9.44 12.16
N PRO A 273 -4.91 9.21 13.47
CA PRO A 273 -6.22 9.35 14.09
C PRO A 273 -6.68 10.80 14.03
N THR A 274 -7.98 11.02 13.87
CA THR A 274 -8.58 12.35 13.81
C THR A 274 -9.34 12.68 15.11
N VAL A 275 -9.47 13.98 15.42
CA VAL A 275 -10.23 14.48 16.58
C VAL A 275 -11.67 13.93 16.60
N LYS A 276 -12.33 13.87 15.44
CA LYS A 276 -13.58 13.11 15.27
C LYS A 276 -13.23 11.67 14.88
N PRO A 277 -14.00 10.67 15.27
CA PRO A 277 -13.69 9.27 14.94
C PRO A 277 -13.40 9.07 13.46
N GLY A 278 -12.20 8.60 13.12
CA GLY A 278 -11.74 8.38 11.77
C GLY A 278 -10.23 8.43 11.64
N MET A 279 -9.77 8.37 10.39
CA MET A 279 -8.34 8.43 10.04
C MET A 279 -8.12 9.47 8.94
N ARG A 280 -6.97 10.12 8.95
CA ARG A 280 -6.55 11.11 7.95
C ARG A 280 -5.13 10.80 7.46
N PRO A 281 -4.88 10.70 6.15
CA PRO A 281 -3.52 10.56 5.64
C PRO A 281 -2.78 11.91 5.72
N ALA A 282 -1.55 11.87 6.23
CA ALA A 282 -0.54 12.90 6.02
C ALA A 282 0.44 12.40 4.96
N LEU A 283 0.77 13.24 4.00
CA LEU A 283 1.65 12.88 2.90
C LEU A 283 2.89 13.79 2.88
N GLU A 284 4.03 13.17 2.58
CA GLU A 284 5.20 13.85 2.07
C GLU A 284 5.30 13.54 0.59
N VAL A 285 5.39 14.54 -0.27
CA VAL A 285 5.29 14.39 -1.72
C VAL A 285 6.49 15.01 -2.41
N LEU A 286 7.20 14.21 -3.19
CA LEU A 286 8.23 14.64 -4.15
C LEU A 286 7.68 14.53 -5.57
N VAL A 287 7.87 15.58 -6.37
CA VAL A 287 7.61 15.60 -7.81
C VAL A 287 8.93 15.83 -8.56
N SER A 288 9.16 15.09 -9.62
CA SER A 288 10.36 15.25 -10.44
C SER A 288 10.33 16.58 -11.20
N THR A 289 11.11 17.53 -10.71
CA THR A 289 11.43 18.80 -11.38
C THR A 289 12.89 18.80 -11.85
N PRO A 290 13.33 19.71 -12.73
CA PRO A 290 14.74 19.81 -13.10
C PRO A 290 15.68 19.99 -11.89
N GLN A 291 15.25 20.75 -10.88
CA GLN A 291 15.99 20.93 -9.63
C GLN A 291 16.08 19.63 -8.84
N VAL A 292 14.97 18.94 -8.66
CA VAL A 292 14.93 17.64 -7.95
C VAL A 292 15.84 16.62 -8.62
N ARG A 293 15.79 16.50 -9.95
CA ARG A 293 16.69 15.62 -10.72
C ARG A 293 18.15 15.90 -10.46
N LYS A 294 18.55 17.16 -10.50
CA LYS A 294 19.92 17.59 -10.20
C LYS A 294 20.33 17.19 -8.76
N LEU A 295 19.47 17.41 -7.78
CA LEU A 295 19.76 17.10 -6.38
C LEU A 295 19.85 15.59 -6.11
N ILE A 296 19.05 14.76 -6.81
CA ILE A 296 19.18 13.29 -6.77
C ILE A 296 20.54 12.87 -7.35
N LEU A 297 20.90 13.38 -8.52
CA LEU A 297 22.16 13.09 -9.18
C LEU A 297 23.36 13.47 -8.29
N GLU A 298 23.34 14.65 -7.69
CA GLU A 298 24.41 15.18 -6.83
C GLU A 298 24.40 14.59 -5.41
N ASN A 299 23.45 13.71 -5.08
CA ASN A 299 23.29 13.11 -3.75
C ASN A 299 23.21 14.15 -2.62
N LYS A 300 22.33 15.15 -2.78
CA LYS A 300 22.12 16.24 -1.80
C LYS A 300 20.79 16.12 -1.05
N PRO A 301 20.66 15.21 -0.06
CA PRO A 301 19.39 14.94 0.61
C PRO A 301 18.83 16.15 1.39
N SER A 302 19.69 16.96 2.02
CA SER A 302 19.26 18.15 2.77
C SER A 302 18.71 19.23 1.84
N ASP A 303 19.34 19.46 0.68
CA ASP A 303 18.86 20.42 -0.30
C ASP A 303 17.58 19.92 -1.00
N LEU A 304 17.46 18.60 -1.16
CA LEU A 304 16.24 17.98 -1.68
C LEU A 304 15.05 18.24 -0.74
N GLN A 305 15.25 18.14 0.57
CA GLN A 305 14.21 18.46 1.55
C GLN A 305 13.81 19.94 1.50
N LYS A 306 14.78 20.86 1.37
CA LYS A 306 14.53 22.30 1.16
C LYS A 306 13.75 22.56 -0.14
N ALA A 307 14.12 21.87 -1.24
CA ALA A 307 13.42 21.97 -2.51
C ALA A 307 11.98 21.48 -2.44
N MET A 308 11.71 20.41 -1.69
CA MET A 308 10.35 19.93 -1.43
C MET A 308 9.54 20.92 -0.61
N GLN A 309 10.14 21.51 0.43
CA GLN A 309 9.51 22.49 1.29
C GLN A 309 9.08 23.76 0.53
N GLN A 310 9.88 24.16 -0.47
CA GLN A 310 9.62 25.34 -1.34
C GLN A 310 8.78 24.99 -2.58
N GLY A 311 8.52 23.70 -2.81
CA GLY A 311 7.94 23.19 -4.04
C GLY A 311 6.41 23.08 -4.05
N GLU A 312 5.69 23.82 -3.22
CA GLU A 312 4.23 23.81 -3.11
C GLU A 312 3.54 24.03 -4.47
N PHE A 313 4.06 24.94 -5.29
CA PHE A 313 3.55 25.18 -6.65
C PHE A 313 3.52 23.93 -7.53
N TYR A 314 4.45 23.00 -7.32
CA TYR A 314 4.52 21.72 -8.04
C TYR A 314 3.68 20.62 -7.36
N GLY A 315 3.07 20.91 -6.21
CA GLY A 315 2.36 19.95 -5.38
C GLY A 315 3.29 19.15 -4.46
N MET A 316 4.52 19.61 -4.23
CA MET A 316 5.44 19.03 -3.25
C MET A 316 5.14 19.57 -1.86
N ASN A 317 5.38 18.75 -0.86
CA ASN A 317 5.33 19.14 0.55
C ASN A 317 6.10 18.14 1.42
N THR A 318 6.52 18.60 2.60
CA THR A 318 7.11 17.74 3.64
C THR A 318 6.03 17.22 4.59
N PHE A 319 6.35 16.19 5.40
CA PHE A 319 5.44 15.73 6.44
C PHE A 319 5.06 16.84 7.42
N ASP A 320 6.02 17.65 7.86
CA ASP A 320 5.77 18.68 8.86
C ASP A 320 4.83 19.77 8.32
N GLN A 321 4.91 20.12 7.03
CA GLN A 321 3.94 20.99 6.36
C GLN A 321 2.55 20.35 6.30
N ALA A 322 2.46 19.07 5.93
CA ALA A 322 1.19 18.35 5.89
C ALA A 322 0.53 18.27 7.27
N LEU A 323 1.31 17.96 8.31
CA LEU A 323 0.82 17.90 9.69
C LEU A 323 0.37 19.25 10.21
N ALA A 324 1.14 20.33 9.94
CA ALA A 324 0.75 21.69 10.31
C ALA A 324 -0.57 22.10 9.64
N HIS A 325 -0.78 21.72 8.37
CA HIS A 325 -2.03 21.97 7.66
C HIS A 325 -3.19 21.21 8.29
N LEU A 326 -3.04 19.91 8.56
CA LEU A 326 -4.08 19.09 9.21
C LEU A 326 -4.45 19.58 10.62
N TYR A 327 -3.46 20.08 11.37
CA TYR A 327 -3.71 20.69 12.68
C TYR A 327 -4.50 22.01 12.53
N LYS A 328 -4.11 22.90 11.61
CA LYS A 328 -4.81 24.17 11.35
C LYS A 328 -6.24 23.94 10.86
N GLU A 329 -6.51 22.86 10.12
CA GLU A 329 -7.87 22.45 9.74
C GLU A 329 -8.68 21.88 10.93
N GLY A 330 -8.06 21.63 12.08
CA GLY A 330 -8.69 20.97 13.22
C GLY A 330 -8.98 19.47 12.96
N ALA A 331 -8.32 18.87 11.98
CA ALA A 331 -8.49 17.45 11.66
C ALA A 331 -7.78 16.55 12.68
N ILE A 332 -6.61 16.96 13.16
CA ILE A 332 -5.81 16.28 14.19
C ILE A 332 -5.52 17.26 15.34
N ASP A 333 -5.27 16.73 16.53
CA ASP A 333 -4.83 17.53 17.68
C ASP A 333 -3.31 17.76 17.66
N LEU A 334 -2.83 18.61 18.57
CA LEU A 334 -1.42 18.96 18.67
C LEU A 334 -0.54 17.76 19.03
N GLU A 335 -1.02 16.91 19.93
CA GLU A 335 -0.29 15.71 20.38
C GLU A 335 -0.06 14.75 19.21
N THR A 336 -1.11 14.48 18.43
CA THR A 336 -1.02 13.69 17.19
C THR A 336 -0.06 14.33 16.19
N ALA A 337 -0.12 15.64 16.01
CA ALA A 337 0.76 16.36 15.10
C ALA A 337 2.24 16.23 15.52
N GLN A 338 2.54 16.46 16.81
CA GLN A 338 3.90 16.36 17.36
C GLN A 338 4.46 14.94 17.33
N SER A 339 3.65 13.96 17.73
CA SER A 339 4.07 12.53 17.73
C SER A 339 4.34 11.98 16.34
N ALA A 340 3.67 12.53 15.32
CA ALA A 340 3.84 12.14 13.93
C ALA A 340 4.85 13.02 13.16
N ALA A 341 5.39 14.07 13.75
CA ALA A 341 6.33 14.98 13.10
C ALA A 341 7.69 14.33 12.86
N THR A 342 8.39 14.84 11.86
CA THR A 342 9.81 14.50 11.64
C THR A 342 10.69 15.23 12.65
N SER A 343 10.35 16.48 12.99
CA SER A 343 10.96 17.27 14.05
C SER A 343 9.85 17.98 14.87
N PRO A 344 9.71 17.66 16.17
CA PRO A 344 8.74 18.34 17.03
C PRO A 344 8.90 19.87 17.07
N ASP A 345 10.13 20.36 16.98
CA ASP A 345 10.41 21.81 16.96
C ASP A 345 10.04 22.44 15.62
N ALA A 346 10.34 21.76 14.51
CA ALA A 346 10.01 22.25 13.17
C ALA A 346 8.50 22.37 12.97
N ILE A 347 7.72 21.43 13.48
CA ILE A 347 6.24 21.52 13.36
C ILE A 347 5.67 22.69 14.17
N MET A 348 6.23 22.99 15.35
CA MET A 348 5.81 24.14 16.15
C MET A 348 6.07 25.47 15.43
N LEU A 349 7.20 25.57 14.72
CA LEU A 349 7.51 26.73 13.87
C LEU A 349 6.55 26.81 12.67
N ALA A 350 6.28 25.69 12.00
CA ALA A 350 5.34 25.62 10.88
C ALA A 350 3.91 25.99 11.29
N ILE A 351 3.46 25.56 12.46
CA ILE A 351 2.14 25.92 13.02
C ILE A 351 2.05 27.43 13.30
N ARG A 352 3.12 28.03 13.82
CA ARG A 352 3.20 29.48 14.09
C ARG A 352 3.40 30.33 12.83
N GLY A 353 3.57 29.72 11.66
CA GLY A 353 3.78 30.43 10.40
C GLY A 353 5.20 30.98 10.22
N VAL A 354 6.16 30.53 11.04
CA VAL A 354 7.57 30.91 10.93
C VAL A 354 8.25 29.92 9.99
N SER A 355 8.43 30.30 8.73
CA SER A 355 9.28 29.58 7.78
C SER A 355 10.74 29.95 8.01
N GLY A 356 11.38 29.33 9.01
CA GLY A 356 12.80 29.53 9.32
C GLY A 356 13.55 28.21 9.26
N SER A 357 14.66 28.17 8.50
CA SER A 357 15.63 27.10 8.58
C SER A 357 16.26 27.07 9.99
N LEU A 358 16.30 25.90 10.61
CA LEU A 358 16.96 25.65 11.91
C LEU A 358 18.50 25.86 11.87
N ASP A 359 19.07 26.28 10.72
CA ASP A 359 20.50 26.53 10.57
C ASP A 359 20.98 27.83 11.26
N ALA A 360 20.07 28.64 11.85
CA ALA A 360 20.41 29.94 12.45
C ALA A 360 20.63 29.90 14.00
N VAL A 361 20.64 28.72 14.62
CA VAL A 361 20.75 28.62 16.11
C VAL A 361 22.07 28.00 16.57
N ASN A 362 22.97 27.63 15.66
CA ASN A 362 24.29 27.07 15.99
C ASN A 362 25.45 27.92 15.40
N GLU A 363 25.40 29.24 15.51
CA GLU A 363 26.57 30.13 15.43
C GLU A 363 26.75 30.87 16.77
#